data_68a667a71ea70a33f38eb6bf7d8b126c
#
_entry.id   68a667a71ea70a33f38eb6bf7d8b126c
#
_cell.length_a   1.000
_cell.length_b   1.000
_cell.length_c   1.000
_cell.angle_alpha   90.00
_cell.angle_beta   90.00
_cell.angle_gamma   90.00
#
_symmetry.space_group_name_H-M   'P 1'
#
loop_
_entity.id
_entity.type
_entity.pdbx_description
1 polymer ?
#
loop_
_entity_poly.entity_id
_entity_poly.type
_entity_poly.pdbx_seq_one_letter_code
_entity_poly.pdbx_strand_id
1 'polypeptide(L)'
;MELIYRSTRNANETATASQAILKGLANEGGLFVPDSIPALDVSLEDLAKMNYQQVAYEVMKLMFTDFTEAELKHCIDSAYDSKFDTPVIAPLVNKAGAYYLELFHGSTIAFKDMALSILPYLLTTSAKKNGVKNEIVILTATSGDTGKAALAGFADVPGTKIIVFYPKHGVSPIQEKQMVTQKGDNTFVVGITGNFDDAQTGVKKMFSDAELAKYMDEKGYQFSSANSINIGRLVPQMVYYVYAYTRLVADGTIKAGDKINVDVPTGNFGNILAAYYAKEMGLPIAKFICASNDNKVLFDFFQTGTYDRNREFILTTSPSMDILISSNLERLIYKIAGNDAEKNSELMKELTTDGVYTITDDMKAKLAEFYGGYATEAETAATIKKVYESDDYIIDTHTAVASSVYGKYKAETKDETKTVIASTASPFKFTRSVMDAIDEKYDSMTDFELVDELSKIANVKVPQAIEDIRSAEVLHKTVCEVDEMPNIVKEFLEIR
;
A
#
# COMPACT_ATOMS: atom_id res chain seq x y z
N MET A 1 -7.36 -21.63 18.34
CA MET A 1 -6.77 -20.72 19.38
C MET A 1 -6.85 -19.31 18.78
N GLU A 2 -7.28 -18.33 19.56
CA GLU A 2 -7.40 -16.96 19.07
C GLU A 2 -5.99 -16.34 18.90
N LEU A 3 -5.72 -15.76 17.74
CA LEU A 3 -4.46 -15.06 17.46
C LEU A 3 -4.51 -13.68 18.11
N ILE A 4 -3.54 -13.39 18.95
CA ILE A 4 -3.43 -12.11 19.65
C ILE A 4 -2.43 -11.22 18.92
N TYR A 5 -2.74 -9.95 18.83
CA TYR A 5 -1.88 -8.90 18.32
C TYR A 5 -1.28 -8.10 19.48
N ARG A 6 -0.02 -7.71 19.35
CA ARG A 6 0.70 -6.88 20.34
C ARG A 6 1.23 -5.62 19.69
N SER A 7 1.44 -4.59 20.50
CA SER A 7 2.18 -3.41 20.08
C SER A 7 3.67 -3.72 19.93
N THR A 8 4.28 -3.19 18.89
CA THR A 8 5.73 -3.23 18.66
C THR A 8 6.54 -2.47 19.69
N ARG A 9 5.90 -1.61 20.51
CA ARG A 9 6.57 -0.75 21.53
C ARG A 9 6.14 -1.03 22.96
N ASN A 10 5.08 -1.82 23.16
CA ASN A 10 4.56 -2.16 24.48
C ASN A 10 4.01 -3.59 24.49
N ALA A 11 4.76 -4.52 25.07
CA ALA A 11 4.39 -5.93 25.12
C ALA A 11 3.07 -6.19 25.89
N ASN A 12 2.64 -5.27 26.75
CA ASN A 12 1.42 -5.40 27.55
C ASN A 12 0.17 -4.90 26.80
N GLU A 13 0.32 -4.12 25.73
CA GLU A 13 -0.81 -3.70 24.91
C GLU A 13 -1.14 -4.79 23.90
N THR A 14 -2.27 -5.47 24.11
CA THR A 14 -2.73 -6.56 23.28
C THR A 14 -4.11 -6.25 22.71
N ALA A 15 -4.44 -6.89 21.60
CA ALA A 15 -5.73 -6.76 20.93
C ALA A 15 -6.07 -8.04 20.16
N THR A 16 -7.36 -8.32 19.97
CA THR A 16 -7.81 -9.26 18.93
C THR A 16 -7.63 -8.63 17.54
N ALA A 17 -7.78 -9.40 16.48
CA ALA A 17 -7.65 -8.86 15.12
C ALA A 17 -8.64 -7.71 14.85
N SER A 18 -9.93 -7.90 15.22
CA SER A 18 -10.93 -6.85 15.03
C SER A 18 -10.63 -5.58 15.84
N GLN A 19 -10.11 -5.71 17.05
CA GLN A 19 -9.69 -4.57 17.87
C GLN A 19 -8.48 -3.84 17.26
N ALA A 20 -7.49 -4.58 16.76
CA ALA A 20 -6.31 -4.02 16.13
C ALA A 20 -6.66 -3.27 14.82
N ILE A 21 -7.57 -3.83 14.01
CA ILE A 21 -8.10 -3.18 12.80
C ILE A 21 -8.82 -1.87 13.15
N LEU A 22 -9.69 -1.91 14.16
CA LEU A 22 -10.48 -0.75 14.57
C LEU A 22 -9.63 0.37 15.14
N LYS A 23 -8.64 0.04 15.98
CA LYS A 23 -7.68 1.02 16.53
C LYS A 23 -6.72 1.55 15.47
N GLY A 24 -6.26 0.68 14.57
CA GLY A 24 -5.23 0.97 13.56
C GLY A 24 -3.82 1.15 14.12
N LEU A 25 -3.66 1.74 15.30
CA LEU A 25 -2.40 2.05 15.98
C LEU A 25 -2.54 1.80 17.49
N ALA A 26 -1.47 1.38 18.15
CA ALA A 26 -1.44 1.24 19.59
C ALA A 26 -1.37 2.61 20.30
N ASN A 27 -1.74 2.66 21.58
CA ASN A 27 -1.92 3.92 22.32
C ASN A 27 -0.63 4.75 22.42
N GLU A 28 0.52 4.10 22.51
CA GLU A 28 1.84 4.75 22.56
C GLU A 28 2.47 4.97 21.17
N GLY A 29 1.72 4.69 20.11
CA GLY A 29 2.15 4.88 18.73
C GLY A 29 2.87 3.67 18.11
N GLY A 30 2.94 2.53 18.81
CA GLY A 30 3.44 1.27 18.27
C GLY A 30 2.49 0.63 17.25
N LEU A 31 3.01 -0.26 16.44
CA LEU A 31 2.23 -0.96 15.42
C LEU A 31 1.77 -2.33 15.94
N PHE A 32 0.54 -2.72 15.59
CA PHE A 32 0.09 -4.07 15.92
C PHE A 32 0.76 -5.13 15.04
N VAL A 33 1.28 -6.17 15.67
CA VAL A 33 1.84 -7.37 15.06
C VAL A 33 1.22 -8.62 15.70
N PRO A 34 1.02 -9.72 14.96
CA PRO A 34 0.56 -10.97 15.55
C PRO A 34 1.64 -11.58 16.46
N ASP A 35 1.26 -12.21 17.56
CA ASP A 35 2.18 -12.92 18.46
C ASP A 35 2.99 -14.00 17.74
N SER A 36 2.35 -14.64 16.77
CA SER A 36 2.96 -15.61 15.86
C SER A 36 2.30 -15.52 14.49
N ILE A 37 3.04 -15.86 13.45
CA ILE A 37 2.46 -15.97 12.09
C ILE A 37 2.09 -17.44 11.88
N PRO A 38 0.78 -17.77 11.77
CA PRO A 38 0.34 -19.14 11.56
C PRO A 38 0.82 -19.69 10.21
N ALA A 39 1.18 -20.97 10.17
CA ALA A 39 1.45 -21.64 8.90
C ALA A 39 0.15 -21.82 8.08
N LEU A 40 0.28 -21.81 6.75
CA LEU A 40 -0.81 -22.21 5.86
C LEU A 40 -1.26 -23.64 6.20
N ASP A 41 -2.55 -23.84 6.35
CA ASP A 41 -3.18 -25.13 6.69
C ASP A 41 -3.74 -25.88 5.47
N VAL A 42 -3.55 -25.30 4.28
CA VAL A 42 -3.89 -25.87 2.98
C VAL A 42 -2.62 -26.03 2.16
N SER A 43 -2.50 -27.14 1.42
CA SER A 43 -1.33 -27.38 0.58
C SER A 43 -1.20 -26.36 -0.55
N LEU A 44 0.02 -26.09 -1.01
CA LEU A 44 0.25 -25.18 -2.13
C LEU A 44 -0.39 -25.69 -3.43
N GLU A 45 -0.47 -27.00 -3.60
CA GLU A 45 -1.14 -27.66 -4.73
C GLU A 45 -2.65 -27.48 -4.71
N ASP A 46 -3.27 -27.47 -3.53
CA ASP A 46 -4.71 -27.23 -3.39
C ASP A 46 -5.03 -25.75 -3.54
N LEU A 47 -4.22 -24.86 -2.97
CA LEU A 47 -4.32 -23.41 -3.20
C LEU A 47 -4.16 -23.06 -4.69
N ALA A 48 -3.36 -23.82 -5.45
CA ALA A 48 -3.18 -23.62 -6.90
C ALA A 48 -4.46 -23.88 -7.73
N LYS A 49 -5.44 -24.58 -7.17
CA LYS A 49 -6.76 -24.83 -7.80
C LYS A 49 -7.78 -23.74 -7.50
N MET A 50 -7.47 -22.82 -6.57
CA MET A 50 -8.38 -21.81 -6.06
C MET A 50 -8.30 -20.50 -6.85
N ASN A 51 -9.42 -19.78 -6.89
CA ASN A 51 -9.46 -18.39 -7.35
C ASN A 51 -8.94 -17.42 -6.27
N TYR A 52 -8.85 -16.12 -6.61
CA TYR A 52 -8.31 -15.12 -5.70
C TYR A 52 -9.07 -15.03 -4.39
N GLN A 53 -10.41 -15.02 -4.42
CA GLN A 53 -11.26 -14.91 -3.23
C GLN A 53 -11.12 -16.12 -2.30
N GLN A 54 -10.98 -17.31 -2.87
CA GLN A 54 -10.75 -18.53 -2.10
C GLN A 54 -9.37 -18.50 -1.40
N VAL A 55 -8.31 -18.11 -2.12
CA VAL A 55 -6.98 -17.91 -1.52
C VAL A 55 -7.01 -16.83 -0.45
N ALA A 56 -7.74 -15.74 -0.69
CA ALA A 56 -7.92 -14.66 0.30
C ALA A 56 -8.53 -15.18 1.60
N TYR A 57 -9.55 -16.02 1.50
CA TYR A 57 -10.16 -16.63 2.68
C TYR A 57 -9.17 -17.53 3.44
N GLU A 58 -8.45 -18.41 2.75
CA GLU A 58 -7.48 -19.33 3.37
C GLU A 58 -6.35 -18.59 4.11
N VAL A 59 -5.89 -17.47 3.58
CA VAL A 59 -4.86 -16.63 4.22
C VAL A 59 -5.45 -15.82 5.39
N MET A 60 -6.56 -15.11 5.14
CA MET A 60 -7.11 -14.17 6.12
C MET A 60 -7.74 -14.87 7.32
N LYS A 61 -8.33 -16.07 7.18
CA LYS A 61 -8.90 -16.81 8.31
C LYS A 61 -7.85 -17.15 9.38
N LEU A 62 -6.59 -17.31 8.97
CA LEU A 62 -5.48 -17.61 9.88
C LEU A 62 -5.00 -16.36 10.63
N MET A 63 -5.16 -15.18 10.02
CA MET A 63 -4.75 -13.90 10.61
C MET A 63 -5.88 -13.22 11.38
N PHE A 64 -7.13 -13.35 10.96
CA PHE A 64 -8.30 -12.70 11.53
C PHE A 64 -9.18 -13.72 12.26
N THR A 65 -8.63 -14.38 13.28
CA THR A 65 -9.22 -15.55 13.93
C THR A 65 -10.47 -15.25 14.76
N ASP A 66 -10.73 -13.98 15.08
CA ASP A 66 -11.97 -13.56 15.76
C ASP A 66 -13.10 -13.20 14.77
N PHE A 67 -12.84 -13.25 13.45
CA PHE A 67 -13.90 -13.16 12.44
C PHE A 67 -14.50 -14.54 12.17
N THR A 68 -15.81 -14.60 12.03
CA THR A 68 -16.49 -15.81 11.54
C THR A 68 -16.25 -16.00 10.05
N GLU A 69 -16.43 -17.24 9.57
CA GLU A 69 -16.35 -17.54 8.13
C GLU A 69 -17.28 -16.64 7.29
N ALA A 70 -18.52 -16.45 7.75
CA ALA A 70 -19.51 -15.65 7.04
C ALA A 70 -19.11 -14.16 6.99
N GLU A 71 -18.58 -13.61 8.09
CA GLU A 71 -18.09 -12.22 8.13
C GLU A 71 -16.91 -12.03 7.17
N LEU A 72 -15.97 -12.95 7.21
CA LEU A 72 -14.75 -12.83 6.39
C LEU A 72 -15.05 -13.00 4.90
N LYS A 73 -15.89 -13.97 4.53
CA LYS A 73 -16.35 -14.14 3.14
C LYS A 73 -17.13 -12.93 2.64
N HIS A 74 -17.99 -12.36 3.47
CA HIS A 74 -18.69 -11.11 3.13
C HIS A 74 -17.69 -9.97 2.83
N CYS A 75 -16.67 -9.77 3.67
CA CYS A 75 -15.65 -8.75 3.42
C CYS A 75 -14.91 -9.00 2.10
N ILE A 76 -14.51 -10.25 1.85
CA ILE A 76 -13.76 -10.65 0.64
C ILE A 76 -14.61 -10.47 -0.63
N ASP A 77 -15.83 -10.99 -0.63
CA ASP A 77 -16.72 -10.94 -1.80
C ASP A 77 -17.16 -9.52 -2.13
N SER A 78 -17.34 -8.67 -1.09
CA SER A 78 -17.67 -7.26 -1.27
C SER A 78 -16.50 -6.42 -1.79
N ALA A 79 -15.26 -6.87 -1.56
CA ALA A 79 -14.04 -6.15 -1.96
C ALA A 79 -13.56 -6.54 -3.36
N TYR A 80 -13.48 -7.84 -3.63
CA TYR A 80 -12.87 -8.40 -4.84
C TYR A 80 -13.94 -8.89 -5.82
N ASP A 81 -14.65 -7.96 -6.38
CA ASP A 81 -15.78 -8.16 -7.30
C ASP A 81 -15.54 -7.48 -8.66
N SER A 82 -16.60 -7.11 -9.35
CA SER A 82 -16.58 -6.41 -10.64
C SER A 82 -15.96 -5.00 -10.62
N LYS A 83 -15.54 -4.50 -9.47
CA LYS A 83 -14.71 -3.29 -9.36
C LYS A 83 -13.29 -3.50 -9.92
N PHE A 84 -12.87 -4.75 -10.02
CA PHE A 84 -11.65 -5.13 -10.72
C PHE A 84 -11.99 -5.44 -12.18
N ASP A 85 -11.18 -4.95 -13.11
CA ASP A 85 -11.42 -5.10 -14.55
C ASP A 85 -11.06 -6.50 -15.10
N THR A 86 -10.56 -7.37 -14.22
CA THR A 86 -10.29 -8.77 -14.51
C THR A 86 -10.78 -9.69 -13.39
N PRO A 87 -11.40 -10.84 -13.70
CA PRO A 87 -11.84 -11.80 -12.69
C PRO A 87 -10.67 -12.51 -11.98
N VAL A 88 -9.45 -12.41 -12.52
CA VAL A 88 -8.22 -12.95 -11.93
C VAL A 88 -7.74 -12.06 -10.76
N ILE A 89 -8.21 -10.83 -10.67
CA ILE A 89 -7.88 -9.81 -9.67
C ILE A 89 -6.42 -9.34 -9.73
N ALA A 90 -5.45 -10.25 -9.66
CA ALA A 90 -4.02 -10.00 -9.67
C ALA A 90 -3.31 -10.93 -10.67
N PRO A 91 -3.39 -10.64 -11.98
CA PRO A 91 -2.76 -11.46 -13.01
C PRO A 91 -1.22 -11.40 -12.90
N LEU A 92 -0.61 -12.49 -13.37
CA LEU A 92 0.84 -12.66 -13.42
C LEU A 92 1.29 -12.75 -14.88
N VAL A 93 2.16 -11.83 -15.31
CA VAL A 93 2.59 -11.69 -16.70
C VAL A 93 4.09 -11.96 -16.81
N ASN A 94 4.49 -12.91 -17.67
CA ASN A 94 5.90 -13.21 -17.92
C ASN A 94 6.46 -12.29 -19.01
N LYS A 95 7.29 -11.33 -18.63
CA LYS A 95 7.93 -10.32 -19.49
C LYS A 95 9.34 -9.98 -19.00
N ALA A 96 10.21 -9.57 -19.89
CA ALA A 96 11.57 -9.10 -19.58
C ALA A 96 12.35 -10.03 -18.61
N GLY A 97 12.11 -11.32 -18.67
CA GLY A 97 12.79 -12.34 -17.87
C GLY A 97 12.34 -12.43 -16.40
N ALA A 98 11.20 -11.83 -16.05
CA ALA A 98 10.57 -11.90 -14.72
C ALA A 98 9.05 -12.10 -14.83
N TYR A 99 8.39 -12.28 -13.69
CA TYR A 99 6.94 -12.42 -13.59
C TYR A 99 6.39 -11.17 -12.93
N TYR A 100 5.72 -10.29 -13.70
CA TYR A 100 5.09 -9.08 -13.21
C TYR A 100 3.73 -9.41 -12.62
N LEU A 101 3.60 -9.19 -11.32
CA LEU A 101 2.34 -9.32 -10.60
C LEU A 101 1.57 -8.01 -10.72
N GLU A 102 0.60 -7.96 -11.61
CA GLU A 102 -0.18 -6.76 -11.89
C GLU A 102 -1.21 -6.51 -10.79
N LEU A 103 -0.95 -5.54 -9.92
CA LEU A 103 -1.76 -5.19 -8.75
C LEU A 103 -2.66 -3.96 -8.99
N PHE A 104 -2.85 -3.58 -10.25
CA PHE A 104 -3.46 -2.32 -10.64
C PHE A 104 -4.79 -2.46 -11.42
N HIS A 105 -5.47 -3.57 -11.27
CA HIS A 105 -6.75 -3.85 -11.93
C HIS A 105 -7.98 -3.36 -11.17
N GLY A 106 -7.79 -2.71 -10.02
CA GLY A 106 -8.87 -2.15 -9.22
C GLY A 106 -9.30 -0.74 -9.65
N SER A 107 -10.25 -0.19 -8.92
CA SER A 107 -10.95 1.07 -9.25
C SER A 107 -10.06 2.31 -9.39
N THR A 108 -8.84 2.30 -8.84
CA THR A 108 -7.91 3.45 -8.92
C THR A 108 -6.62 3.12 -9.64
N ILE A 109 -6.58 1.93 -10.26
CA ILE A 109 -5.46 1.43 -11.06
C ILE A 109 -4.10 1.45 -10.37
N ALA A 110 -4.10 1.15 -9.06
CA ALA A 110 -2.90 1.01 -8.23
C ALA A 110 -3.08 -0.09 -7.17
N PHE A 111 -1.97 -0.68 -6.69
CA PHE A 111 -1.98 -1.78 -5.72
C PHE A 111 -2.69 -1.47 -4.40
N LYS A 112 -2.85 -0.18 -4.09
CA LYS A 112 -3.55 0.24 -2.87
C LYS A 112 -5.00 -0.23 -2.84
N ASP A 113 -5.61 -0.45 -4.00
CA ASP A 113 -6.95 -1.01 -4.13
C ASP A 113 -7.04 -2.41 -3.52
N MET A 114 -5.96 -3.22 -3.59
CA MET A 114 -5.93 -4.58 -3.05
C MET A 114 -6.24 -4.64 -1.55
N ALA A 115 -5.92 -3.58 -0.81
CA ALA A 115 -6.17 -3.49 0.62
C ALA A 115 -7.27 -2.47 0.97
N LEU A 116 -7.39 -1.37 0.22
CA LEU A 116 -8.39 -0.34 0.51
C LEU A 116 -9.80 -0.70 0.02
N SER A 117 -9.95 -1.66 -0.88
CA SER A 117 -11.27 -2.21 -1.24
C SER A 117 -11.88 -3.06 -0.13
N ILE A 118 -11.08 -3.74 0.67
CA ILE A 118 -11.57 -4.61 1.75
C ILE A 118 -11.60 -3.93 3.12
N LEU A 119 -10.72 -2.94 3.37
CA LEU A 119 -10.61 -2.28 4.67
C LEU A 119 -11.94 -1.73 5.20
N PRO A 120 -12.81 -1.09 4.41
CA PRO A 120 -14.09 -0.59 4.91
C PRO A 120 -14.97 -1.69 5.52
N TYR A 121 -15.03 -2.85 4.88
CA TYR A 121 -15.81 -4.00 5.35
C TYR A 121 -15.19 -4.65 6.60
N LEU A 122 -13.85 -4.72 6.65
CA LEU A 122 -13.14 -5.17 7.86
C LEU A 122 -13.38 -4.21 9.04
N LEU A 123 -13.34 -2.88 8.79
CA LEU A 123 -13.58 -1.87 9.82
C LEU A 123 -15.02 -1.90 10.34
N THR A 124 -16.01 -1.93 9.47
CA THR A 124 -17.42 -1.94 9.88
C THR A 124 -17.79 -3.25 10.60
N THR A 125 -17.24 -4.39 10.15
CA THR A 125 -17.38 -5.67 10.86
C THR A 125 -16.69 -5.61 12.22
N SER A 126 -15.50 -5.07 12.31
CA SER A 126 -14.76 -4.86 13.57
C SER A 126 -15.51 -3.97 14.54
N ALA A 127 -16.08 -2.86 14.07
CA ALA A 127 -16.89 -1.95 14.88
C ALA A 127 -18.10 -2.67 15.47
N LYS A 128 -18.84 -3.41 14.65
CA LYS A 128 -20.00 -4.22 15.09
C LYS A 128 -19.61 -5.26 16.12
N LYS A 129 -18.50 -5.98 15.92
CA LYS A 129 -18.00 -7.01 16.87
C LYS A 129 -17.62 -6.41 18.21
N ASN A 130 -17.07 -5.20 18.23
CA ASN A 130 -16.62 -4.52 19.44
C ASN A 130 -17.71 -3.60 20.05
N GLY A 131 -18.96 -3.69 19.58
CA GLY A 131 -20.10 -2.95 20.13
C GLY A 131 -20.04 -1.43 19.88
N VAL A 132 -19.21 -0.97 18.94
CA VAL A 132 -19.12 0.44 18.54
C VAL A 132 -20.39 0.80 17.78
N LYS A 133 -21.05 1.87 18.21
CA LYS A 133 -22.30 2.38 17.61
C LYS A 133 -22.06 3.62 16.75
N ASN A 134 -20.92 4.28 16.94
CA ASN A 134 -20.57 5.49 16.24
C ASN A 134 -20.27 5.22 14.76
N GLU A 135 -20.66 6.15 13.90
CA GLU A 135 -20.25 6.15 12.51
C GLU A 135 -18.75 6.44 12.42
N ILE A 136 -18.02 5.67 11.60
CA ILE A 136 -16.57 5.78 11.47
C ILE A 136 -16.24 6.88 10.47
N VAL A 137 -15.49 7.89 10.90
CA VAL A 137 -15.00 8.98 10.05
C VAL A 137 -13.52 8.76 9.75
N ILE A 138 -13.22 8.47 8.50
CA ILE A 138 -11.85 8.34 8.03
C ILE A 138 -11.32 9.72 7.65
N LEU A 139 -10.23 10.13 8.30
CA LEU A 139 -9.47 11.32 7.90
C LEU A 139 -8.17 10.88 7.21
N THR A 140 -7.90 11.44 6.06
CA THR A 140 -6.69 11.13 5.29
C THR A 140 -6.09 12.39 4.70
N ALA A 141 -4.78 12.61 4.93
CA ALA A 141 -3.97 13.50 4.13
C ALA A 141 -3.30 12.70 3.01
N THR A 142 -3.26 13.22 1.79
CA THR A 142 -2.73 12.50 0.64
C THR A 142 -1.91 13.39 -0.29
N SER A 143 -0.90 12.79 -0.90
CA SER A 143 -0.19 13.34 -2.06
C SER A 143 -0.78 12.83 -3.39
N GLY A 144 -1.95 12.15 -3.37
CA GLY A 144 -2.67 11.68 -4.54
C GLY A 144 -3.23 10.26 -4.41
N ASP A 145 -2.41 9.23 -4.54
CA ASP A 145 -2.84 7.84 -4.73
C ASP A 145 -3.60 7.22 -3.55
N THR A 146 -3.08 7.40 -2.32
CA THR A 146 -3.71 6.79 -1.13
C THR A 146 -5.09 7.39 -0.87
N GLY A 147 -5.22 8.71 -1.00
CA GLY A 147 -6.50 9.39 -0.81
C GLY A 147 -7.53 8.93 -1.83
N LYS A 148 -7.15 8.84 -3.11
CA LYS A 148 -8.07 8.36 -4.15
C LYS A 148 -8.49 6.91 -3.91
N ALA A 149 -7.57 6.02 -3.57
CA ALA A 149 -7.89 4.62 -3.31
C ALA A 149 -8.78 4.46 -2.05
N ALA A 150 -8.55 5.27 -1.02
CA ALA A 150 -9.41 5.31 0.16
C ALA A 150 -10.82 5.84 -0.18
N LEU A 151 -10.93 6.94 -0.93
CA LEU A 151 -12.21 7.46 -1.40
C LEU A 151 -13.01 6.40 -2.16
N ALA A 152 -12.38 5.72 -3.12
CA ALA A 152 -13.04 4.69 -3.91
C ALA A 152 -13.45 3.47 -3.06
N GLY A 153 -12.61 3.06 -2.12
CA GLY A 153 -12.88 1.91 -1.25
C GLY A 153 -14.01 2.18 -0.25
N PHE A 154 -14.09 3.39 0.32
CA PHE A 154 -15.11 3.77 1.30
C PHE A 154 -16.39 4.35 0.69
N ALA A 155 -16.42 4.63 -0.63
CA ALA A 155 -17.60 5.18 -1.28
C ALA A 155 -18.85 4.32 -1.05
N ASP A 156 -19.89 4.95 -0.51
CA ASP A 156 -21.19 4.34 -0.23
C ASP A 156 -21.18 3.13 0.72
N VAL A 157 -20.09 2.93 1.49
CA VAL A 157 -20.05 1.87 2.52
C VAL A 157 -20.79 2.35 3.77
N PRO A 158 -21.91 1.69 4.15
CA PRO A 158 -22.73 2.12 5.29
C PRO A 158 -21.94 2.16 6.60
N GLY A 159 -22.22 3.17 7.43
CA GLY A 159 -21.55 3.36 8.73
C GLY A 159 -20.17 3.98 8.63
N THR A 160 -19.80 4.50 7.46
CA THR A 160 -18.53 5.20 7.25
C THR A 160 -18.70 6.55 6.55
N LYS A 161 -17.85 7.49 6.87
CA LYS A 161 -17.61 8.72 6.11
C LYS A 161 -16.11 8.86 5.86
N ILE A 162 -15.73 9.44 4.73
CA ILE A 162 -14.33 9.68 4.42
C ILE A 162 -14.11 11.12 3.98
N ILE A 163 -13.13 11.77 4.61
CA ILE A 163 -12.71 13.13 4.31
C ILE A 163 -11.23 13.11 3.95
N VAL A 164 -10.92 13.51 2.72
CA VAL A 164 -9.55 13.53 2.19
C VAL A 164 -9.08 14.96 2.00
N PHE A 165 -7.95 15.29 2.61
CA PHE A 165 -7.26 16.55 2.44
C PHE A 165 -6.05 16.38 1.51
N TYR A 166 -5.91 17.24 0.51
CA TYR A 166 -4.79 17.21 -0.42
C TYR A 166 -4.24 18.62 -0.69
N PRO A 167 -2.94 18.77 -0.95
CA PRO A 167 -2.37 20.07 -1.32
C PRO A 167 -2.88 20.48 -2.72
N LYS A 168 -3.58 21.61 -2.80
CA LYS A 168 -4.28 22.07 -4.02
C LYS A 168 -3.37 22.17 -5.25
N HIS A 169 -2.08 22.43 -5.05
CA HIS A 169 -1.08 22.55 -6.12
C HIS A 169 0.04 21.50 -6.03
N GLY A 170 -0.16 20.44 -5.23
CA GLY A 170 0.86 19.42 -4.94
C GLY A 170 0.57 18.04 -5.49
N VAL A 171 -0.42 17.89 -6.39
CA VAL A 171 -0.78 16.61 -7.02
C VAL A 171 -0.87 16.79 -8.54
N SER A 172 -0.73 15.69 -9.30
CA SER A 172 -0.88 15.77 -10.76
C SER A 172 -2.33 16.10 -11.17
N PRO A 173 -2.57 16.69 -12.36
CA PRO A 173 -3.92 16.99 -12.84
C PRO A 173 -4.83 15.76 -12.91
N ILE A 174 -4.30 14.59 -13.28
CA ILE A 174 -5.07 13.33 -13.29
C ILE A 174 -5.42 12.91 -11.86
N GLN A 175 -4.47 12.94 -10.93
CA GLN A 175 -4.73 12.58 -9.53
C GLN A 175 -5.75 13.52 -8.88
N GLU A 176 -5.62 14.84 -9.10
CA GLU A 176 -6.60 15.81 -8.61
C GLU A 176 -7.99 15.49 -9.18
N LYS A 177 -8.08 15.32 -10.50
CA LYS A 177 -9.35 15.04 -11.16
C LYS A 177 -9.99 13.74 -10.67
N GLN A 178 -9.20 12.70 -10.43
CA GLN A 178 -9.69 11.47 -9.82
C GLN A 178 -10.31 11.68 -8.44
N MET A 179 -9.77 12.58 -7.61
CA MET A 179 -10.30 12.87 -6.28
C MET A 179 -11.54 13.78 -6.34
N VAL A 180 -11.45 14.92 -7.02
CA VAL A 180 -12.52 15.93 -7.00
C VAL A 180 -13.77 15.53 -7.78
N THR A 181 -13.70 14.47 -8.58
CA THR A 181 -14.83 13.86 -9.29
C THR A 181 -15.37 12.59 -8.62
N GLN A 182 -14.82 12.21 -7.45
CA GLN A 182 -15.27 11.02 -6.74
C GLN A 182 -16.74 11.10 -6.37
N LYS A 183 -17.50 10.07 -6.69
CA LYS A 183 -18.90 9.90 -6.31
C LYS A 183 -19.00 9.16 -4.99
N GLY A 184 -20.13 9.30 -4.32
CA GLY A 184 -20.47 8.66 -3.05
C GLY A 184 -21.00 9.68 -2.05
N ASP A 185 -22.16 9.41 -1.44
CA ASP A 185 -22.82 10.31 -0.51
C ASP A 185 -22.04 10.53 0.80
N ASN A 186 -21.11 9.64 1.09
CA ASN A 186 -20.26 9.64 2.28
C ASN A 186 -18.81 10.09 2.00
N THR A 187 -18.50 10.60 0.81
CA THR A 187 -17.15 10.98 0.38
C THR A 187 -16.99 12.50 0.31
N PHE A 188 -15.89 13.03 0.89
CA PHE A 188 -15.60 14.46 0.92
C PHE A 188 -14.12 14.68 0.57
N VAL A 189 -13.85 15.67 -0.28
CA VAL A 189 -12.49 16.02 -0.72
C VAL A 189 -12.26 17.52 -0.53
N VAL A 190 -11.15 17.87 0.09
CA VAL A 190 -10.79 19.24 0.43
C VAL A 190 -9.38 19.55 -0.05
N GLY A 191 -9.25 20.56 -0.90
CA GLY A 191 -7.96 21.16 -1.21
C GLY A 191 -7.50 22.02 -0.06
N ILE A 192 -6.23 21.93 0.34
CA ILE A 192 -5.66 22.87 1.31
C ILE A 192 -4.71 23.85 0.64
N THR A 193 -4.66 25.07 1.20
CA THR A 193 -3.63 26.06 0.86
C THR A 193 -2.38 25.72 1.67
N GLY A 194 -1.46 24.97 1.05
CA GLY A 194 -0.25 24.46 1.72
C GLY A 194 0.31 23.25 0.98
N ASN A 195 1.28 22.61 1.58
CA ASN A 195 1.91 21.41 1.04
C ASN A 195 1.38 20.12 1.70
N PHE A 196 1.92 18.97 1.32
CA PHE A 196 1.49 17.68 1.88
C PHE A 196 1.77 17.54 3.38
N ASP A 197 2.89 18.08 3.86
CA ASP A 197 3.23 18.02 5.30
C ASP A 197 2.28 18.87 6.13
N ASP A 198 1.78 19.98 5.58
CA ASP A 198 0.76 20.81 6.19
C ASP A 198 -0.57 20.06 6.34
N ALA A 199 -1.01 19.37 5.27
CA ALA A 199 -2.20 18.52 5.31
C ALA A 199 -2.06 17.40 6.35
N GLN A 200 -0.91 16.74 6.36
CA GLN A 200 -0.62 15.64 7.29
C GLN A 200 -0.58 16.12 8.74
N THR A 201 0.01 17.28 8.98
CA THR A 201 0.07 17.90 10.31
C THR A 201 -1.33 18.28 10.80
N GLY A 202 -2.17 18.85 9.94
CA GLY A 202 -3.56 19.17 10.26
C GLY A 202 -4.37 17.92 10.65
N VAL A 203 -4.26 16.84 9.88
CA VAL A 203 -4.92 15.55 10.20
C VAL A 203 -4.39 14.98 11.52
N LYS A 204 -3.08 14.97 11.75
CA LYS A 204 -2.49 14.47 13.01
C LYS A 204 -2.96 15.27 14.22
N LYS A 205 -3.08 16.61 14.12
CA LYS A 205 -3.62 17.46 15.18
C LYS A 205 -5.05 17.07 15.54
N MET A 206 -5.92 16.83 14.53
CA MET A 206 -7.29 16.39 14.78
C MET A 206 -7.37 15.03 15.48
N PHE A 207 -6.50 14.06 15.12
CA PHE A 207 -6.43 12.77 15.80
C PHE A 207 -5.96 12.87 17.25
N SER A 208 -5.10 13.84 17.58
CA SER A 208 -4.55 14.05 18.93
C SER A 208 -5.38 15.00 19.79
N ASP A 209 -6.41 15.63 19.24
CA ASP A 209 -7.28 16.57 19.94
C ASP A 209 -8.35 15.80 20.74
N ALA A 210 -8.13 15.68 22.05
CA ALA A 210 -9.04 14.98 22.96
C ALA A 210 -10.42 15.66 23.11
N GLU A 211 -10.48 17.01 22.99
CA GLU A 211 -11.74 17.74 23.05
C GLU A 211 -12.57 17.50 21.78
N LEU A 212 -11.91 17.53 20.61
CA LEU A 212 -12.55 17.20 19.35
C LEU A 212 -13.02 15.75 19.34
N ALA A 213 -12.19 14.80 19.78
CA ALA A 213 -12.56 13.39 19.85
C ALA A 213 -13.78 13.14 20.74
N LYS A 214 -13.84 13.78 21.93
CA LYS A 214 -14.98 13.72 22.82
C LYS A 214 -16.23 14.32 22.18
N TYR A 215 -16.09 15.49 21.54
CA TYR A 215 -17.20 16.15 20.85
C TYR A 215 -17.77 15.26 19.71
N MET A 216 -16.89 14.63 18.95
CA MET A 216 -17.28 13.68 17.91
C MET A 216 -18.03 12.48 18.48
N ASP A 217 -17.56 11.89 19.57
CA ASP A 217 -18.19 10.78 20.26
C ASP A 217 -19.62 11.13 20.74
N GLU A 218 -19.79 12.30 21.37
CA GLU A 218 -21.10 12.84 21.80
C GLU A 218 -22.08 13.03 20.62
N LYS A 219 -21.58 13.22 19.41
CA LYS A 219 -22.35 13.36 18.17
C LYS A 219 -22.53 12.04 17.40
N GLY A 220 -22.04 10.92 17.94
CA GLY A 220 -22.17 9.62 17.33
C GLY A 220 -21.13 9.32 16.22
N TYR A 221 -19.99 10.01 16.24
CA TYR A 221 -18.89 9.82 15.31
C TYR A 221 -17.62 9.38 16.01
N GLN A 222 -16.78 8.62 15.30
CA GLN A 222 -15.47 8.20 15.77
C GLN A 222 -14.46 8.30 14.66
N PHE A 223 -13.34 8.99 14.92
CA PHE A 223 -12.24 9.02 13.96
C PHE A 223 -11.54 7.67 13.83
N SER A 224 -11.16 7.33 12.61
CA SER A 224 -10.28 6.22 12.30
C SER A 224 -9.37 6.57 11.11
N SER A 225 -8.34 5.75 10.92
CA SER A 225 -7.33 5.98 9.89
C SER A 225 -7.25 4.81 8.91
N ALA A 226 -7.20 5.13 7.62
CA ALA A 226 -6.93 4.19 6.54
C ALA A 226 -5.44 4.09 6.17
N ASN A 227 -4.52 4.48 7.07
CA ASN A 227 -3.08 4.46 6.83
C ASN A 227 -2.52 3.05 6.60
N SER A 228 -1.38 2.96 5.92
CA SER A 228 -0.71 1.69 5.58
C SER A 228 -0.24 0.88 6.80
N ILE A 229 -0.16 1.51 7.98
CA ILE A 229 0.21 0.87 9.25
C ILE A 229 -0.91 0.02 9.85
N ASN A 230 -2.17 0.21 9.45
CA ASN A 230 -3.29 -0.60 9.92
C ASN A 230 -3.11 -2.07 9.47
N ILE A 231 -3.25 -3.00 10.42
CA ILE A 231 -3.12 -4.44 10.13
C ILE A 231 -4.18 -4.92 9.11
N GLY A 232 -5.35 -4.28 9.07
CA GLY A 232 -6.38 -4.50 8.07
C GLY A 232 -5.97 -4.10 6.65
N ARG A 233 -4.86 -3.36 6.49
CA ARG A 233 -4.23 -3.09 5.20
C ARG A 233 -3.04 -3.99 4.91
N LEU A 234 -2.35 -4.48 5.92
CA LEU A 234 -1.19 -5.35 5.74
C LEU A 234 -1.60 -6.77 5.33
N VAL A 235 -2.53 -7.37 6.08
CA VAL A 235 -2.94 -8.77 5.87
C VAL A 235 -3.49 -9.04 4.47
N PRO A 236 -4.37 -8.21 3.88
CA PRO A 236 -4.83 -8.42 2.51
C PRO A 236 -3.70 -8.45 1.46
N GLN A 237 -2.59 -7.82 1.74
CA GLN A 237 -1.44 -7.82 0.83
C GLN A 237 -0.66 -9.15 0.85
N MET A 238 -0.78 -9.94 1.91
CA MET A 238 -0.19 -11.29 1.93
C MET A 238 -0.84 -12.20 0.87
N VAL A 239 -2.12 -12.00 0.60
CA VAL A 239 -2.94 -12.82 -0.29
C VAL A 239 -2.38 -12.85 -1.71
N TYR A 240 -2.03 -11.71 -2.29
CA TYR A 240 -1.58 -11.69 -3.68
C TYR A 240 -0.20 -12.32 -3.87
N TYR A 241 0.65 -12.41 -2.84
CA TYR A 241 1.89 -13.17 -2.93
C TYR A 241 1.66 -14.68 -2.89
N VAL A 242 0.78 -15.14 -2.00
CA VAL A 242 0.34 -16.55 -1.99
C VAL A 242 -0.31 -16.89 -3.32
N TYR A 243 -1.19 -16.04 -3.81
CA TYR A 243 -1.86 -16.23 -5.10
C TYR A 243 -0.87 -16.26 -6.26
N ALA A 244 0.08 -15.33 -6.35
CA ALA A 244 1.10 -15.31 -7.39
C ALA A 244 1.93 -16.59 -7.40
N TYR A 245 2.39 -17.05 -6.24
CA TYR A 245 3.11 -18.31 -6.12
C TYR A 245 2.27 -19.50 -6.65
N THR A 246 1.02 -19.57 -6.24
CA THR A 246 0.13 -20.66 -6.64
C THR A 246 -0.23 -20.60 -8.13
N ARG A 247 -0.21 -19.44 -8.78
CA ARG A 247 -0.34 -19.33 -10.25
C ARG A 247 0.88 -19.91 -10.96
N LEU A 248 2.10 -19.66 -10.47
CA LEU A 248 3.32 -20.27 -11.02
C LEU A 248 3.31 -21.81 -10.88
N VAL A 249 2.72 -22.33 -9.80
CA VAL A 249 2.52 -23.78 -9.63
C VAL A 249 1.45 -24.29 -10.60
N ALA A 250 0.31 -23.60 -10.71
CA ALA A 250 -0.83 -24.01 -11.53
C ALA A 250 -0.50 -24.08 -13.04
N ASP A 251 0.34 -23.17 -13.53
CA ASP A 251 0.77 -23.15 -14.94
C ASP A 251 2.00 -24.02 -15.23
N GLY A 252 2.56 -24.66 -14.21
CA GLY A 252 3.71 -25.55 -14.33
C GLY A 252 5.07 -24.84 -14.45
N THR A 253 5.14 -23.55 -14.23
CA THR A 253 6.39 -22.75 -14.22
C THR A 253 7.35 -23.22 -13.13
N ILE A 254 6.80 -23.55 -11.95
CA ILE A 254 7.50 -24.12 -10.79
C ILE A 254 6.72 -25.31 -10.22
N LYS A 255 7.38 -26.13 -9.42
CA LYS A 255 6.73 -27.13 -8.58
C LYS A 255 6.44 -26.54 -7.20
N ALA A 256 5.41 -27.05 -6.53
CA ALA A 256 5.17 -26.69 -5.13
C ALA A 256 6.41 -27.02 -4.28
N GLY A 257 6.87 -26.03 -3.51
CA GLY A 257 8.10 -26.09 -2.72
C GLY A 257 9.34 -25.50 -3.40
N ASP A 258 9.32 -25.27 -4.71
CA ASP A 258 10.39 -24.52 -5.38
C ASP A 258 10.43 -23.08 -4.88
N LYS A 259 11.63 -22.56 -4.67
CA LYS A 259 11.79 -21.18 -4.18
C LYS A 259 11.65 -20.16 -5.30
N ILE A 260 11.07 -19.01 -4.94
CA ILE A 260 11.02 -17.82 -5.79
C ILE A 260 11.69 -16.63 -5.08
N ASN A 261 12.06 -15.62 -5.84
CA ASN A 261 12.37 -14.29 -5.30
C ASN A 261 11.18 -13.36 -5.48
N VAL A 262 11.08 -12.35 -4.62
CA VAL A 262 10.07 -11.30 -4.71
C VAL A 262 10.78 -9.96 -4.75
N ASP A 263 10.47 -9.14 -5.76
CA ASP A 263 11.00 -7.79 -5.94
C ASP A 263 9.88 -6.77 -5.82
N VAL A 264 10.09 -5.78 -4.96
CA VAL A 264 9.05 -4.83 -4.58
C VAL A 264 9.55 -3.40 -4.64
N PRO A 265 8.90 -2.53 -5.46
CA PRO A 265 9.13 -1.10 -5.36
C PRO A 265 8.63 -0.62 -4.00
N THR A 266 9.55 -0.15 -3.15
CA THR A 266 9.30 -0.03 -1.72
C THR A 266 9.37 1.41 -1.23
N GLY A 267 8.27 1.88 -0.64
CA GLY A 267 8.18 3.11 0.15
C GLY A 267 7.95 2.79 1.63
N ASN A 268 6.69 2.75 2.08
CA ASN A 268 6.29 2.52 3.48
C ASN A 268 6.46 1.07 3.98
N PHE A 269 7.15 0.23 3.25
CA PHE A 269 7.49 -1.16 3.60
C PHE A 269 6.31 -2.14 3.76
N GLY A 270 5.07 -1.71 3.64
CA GLY A 270 3.89 -2.57 3.84
C GLY A 270 3.82 -3.72 2.85
N ASN A 271 4.05 -3.44 1.58
CA ASN A 271 3.97 -4.42 0.49
C ASN A 271 5.03 -5.54 0.64
N ILE A 272 6.32 -5.18 0.80
CA ILE A 272 7.39 -6.17 0.96
C ILE A 272 7.29 -6.93 2.30
N LEU A 273 6.81 -6.28 3.37
CA LEU A 273 6.54 -6.92 4.65
C LEU A 273 5.44 -7.98 4.52
N ALA A 274 4.42 -7.74 3.70
CA ALA A 274 3.39 -8.73 3.42
C ALA A 274 3.96 -9.97 2.74
N ALA A 275 4.91 -9.82 1.82
CA ALA A 275 5.66 -10.94 1.23
C ALA A 275 6.47 -11.68 2.30
N TYR A 276 7.12 -10.95 3.21
CA TYR A 276 7.86 -11.55 4.33
C TYR A 276 6.93 -12.35 5.25
N TYR A 277 5.75 -11.82 5.59
CA TYR A 277 4.77 -12.56 6.38
C TYR A 277 4.21 -13.78 5.63
N ALA A 278 4.01 -13.70 4.32
CA ALA A 278 3.62 -14.86 3.51
C ALA A 278 4.69 -15.96 3.55
N LYS A 279 5.99 -15.60 3.54
CA LYS A 279 7.07 -16.56 3.77
C LYS A 279 7.00 -17.18 5.16
N GLU A 280 6.77 -16.42 6.20
CA GLU A 280 6.60 -16.93 7.57
C GLU A 280 5.39 -17.90 7.67
N MET A 281 4.36 -17.73 6.81
CA MET A 281 3.26 -18.69 6.67
C MET A 281 3.65 -19.97 5.92
N GLY A 282 4.86 -20.06 5.40
CA GLY A 282 5.37 -21.24 4.69
C GLY A 282 5.52 -21.09 3.18
N LEU A 283 5.29 -19.90 2.62
CA LEU A 283 5.51 -19.66 1.19
C LEU A 283 7.01 -19.73 0.86
N PRO A 284 7.45 -20.52 -0.13
CA PRO A 284 8.87 -20.71 -0.42
C PRO A 284 9.49 -19.47 -1.11
N ILE A 285 9.86 -18.46 -0.34
CA ILE A 285 10.56 -17.26 -0.84
C ILE A 285 12.03 -17.32 -0.42
N ALA A 286 12.94 -17.17 -1.38
CA ALA A 286 14.38 -17.19 -1.16
C ALA A 286 14.92 -15.80 -0.81
N LYS A 287 14.54 -14.77 -1.59
CA LYS A 287 15.02 -13.39 -1.45
C LYS A 287 13.88 -12.38 -1.58
N PHE A 288 14.01 -11.31 -0.80
CA PHE A 288 13.22 -10.09 -0.92
C PHE A 288 14.11 -8.99 -1.49
N ILE A 289 13.82 -8.55 -2.69
CA ILE A 289 14.54 -7.46 -3.34
C ILE A 289 13.77 -6.18 -3.02
N CYS A 290 14.36 -5.35 -2.16
CA CYS A 290 13.80 -4.07 -1.74
C CYS A 290 14.32 -2.96 -2.66
N ALA A 291 13.51 -2.54 -3.60
CA ALA A 291 13.87 -1.53 -4.58
C ALA A 291 13.49 -0.12 -4.09
N SER A 292 14.46 0.78 -4.06
CA SER A 292 14.29 2.21 -3.74
C SER A 292 14.46 3.07 -5.00
N ASN A 293 13.83 4.25 -5.01
CA ASN A 293 14.17 5.32 -5.95
C ASN A 293 15.34 6.18 -5.41
N ASP A 294 15.51 7.39 -5.91
CA ASP A 294 16.58 8.30 -5.45
C ASP A 294 16.48 8.65 -3.95
N ASN A 295 15.29 8.52 -3.32
CA ASN A 295 15.12 8.54 -1.87
C ASN A 295 15.51 7.18 -1.26
N LYS A 296 16.78 6.85 -1.34
CA LYS A 296 17.33 5.53 -1.08
C LYS A 296 17.60 5.20 0.39
N VAL A 297 16.76 5.67 1.31
CA VAL A 297 16.94 5.44 2.76
C VAL A 297 16.93 3.95 3.13
N LEU A 298 16.08 3.15 2.48
CA LEU A 298 16.02 1.70 2.70
C LEU A 298 17.24 0.98 2.11
N PHE A 299 17.70 1.38 0.93
CA PHE A 299 18.95 0.85 0.35
C PHE A 299 20.11 1.05 1.33
N ASP A 300 20.31 2.29 1.80
CA ASP A 300 21.41 2.60 2.73
C ASP A 300 21.27 1.82 4.04
N PHE A 301 20.03 1.67 4.56
CA PHE A 301 19.76 0.86 5.74
C PHE A 301 20.16 -0.62 5.57
N PHE A 302 19.77 -1.25 4.47
CA PHE A 302 20.14 -2.65 4.22
C PHE A 302 21.64 -2.84 4.02
N GLN A 303 22.35 -1.85 3.49
CA GLN A 303 23.80 -1.89 3.35
C GLN A 303 24.53 -1.73 4.68
N THR A 304 24.10 -0.76 5.50
CA THR A 304 24.86 -0.33 6.68
C THR A 304 24.33 -0.87 8.02
N GLY A 305 23.03 -1.13 8.11
CA GLY A 305 22.31 -1.35 9.37
C GLY A 305 21.92 -0.05 10.08
N THR A 306 22.21 1.10 9.48
CA THR A 306 21.85 2.41 10.00
C THR A 306 20.72 3.01 9.18
N TYR A 307 19.63 3.37 9.84
CA TYR A 307 18.51 4.11 9.25
C TYR A 307 18.68 5.60 9.56
N ASP A 308 18.82 6.43 8.54
CA ASP A 308 19.04 7.86 8.66
C ASP A 308 18.04 8.64 7.80
N ARG A 309 17.10 9.36 8.47
CA ARG A 309 16.13 10.24 7.81
C ARG A 309 16.65 11.67 7.59
N ASN A 310 17.80 12.02 8.15
CA ASN A 310 18.40 13.37 8.07
C ASN A 310 19.07 13.57 6.71
N ARG A 311 18.27 13.62 5.66
CA ARG A 311 18.69 13.76 4.28
C ARG A 311 17.73 14.65 3.50
N GLU A 312 18.16 15.10 2.34
CA GLU A 312 17.30 15.84 1.42
C GLU A 312 16.17 14.94 0.90
N PHE A 313 14.96 15.50 0.85
CA PHE A 313 13.81 14.86 0.23
C PHE A 313 13.81 15.17 -1.28
N ILE A 314 13.78 14.14 -2.10
CA ILE A 314 13.85 14.24 -3.57
C ILE A 314 12.46 13.91 -4.14
N LEU A 315 11.90 14.83 -4.91
CA LEU A 315 10.69 14.57 -5.69
C LEU A 315 11.08 13.80 -6.95
N THR A 316 10.45 12.64 -7.15
CA THR A 316 10.72 11.75 -8.27
C THR A 316 9.47 11.46 -9.11
N THR A 317 9.66 10.75 -10.22
CA THR A 317 8.54 10.25 -11.06
C THR A 317 7.84 9.03 -10.44
N SER A 318 8.34 8.49 -9.33
CA SER A 318 7.75 7.39 -8.56
C SER A 318 7.29 7.84 -7.16
N PRO A 319 6.30 8.75 -7.05
CA PRO A 319 6.02 9.51 -5.82
C PRO A 319 5.56 8.66 -4.63
N SER A 320 5.02 7.46 -4.85
CA SER A 320 4.65 6.57 -3.72
C SER A 320 5.86 6.00 -2.98
N MET A 321 7.06 6.16 -3.53
CA MET A 321 8.34 5.76 -2.94
C MET A 321 9.12 6.95 -2.38
N ASP A 322 8.62 8.18 -2.54
CA ASP A 322 9.24 9.40 -2.00
C ASP A 322 8.96 9.48 -0.49
N ILE A 323 9.84 8.88 0.28
CA ILE A 323 9.72 8.80 1.74
C ILE A 323 11.09 9.02 2.41
N LEU A 324 11.06 9.60 3.60
CA LEU A 324 12.19 9.63 4.53
C LEU A 324 12.00 8.68 5.71
N ILE A 325 10.75 8.36 6.06
CA ILE A 325 10.39 7.40 7.10
C ILE A 325 9.54 6.29 6.50
N SER A 326 10.08 5.07 6.52
CA SER A 326 9.41 3.86 6.07
C SER A 326 8.64 3.22 7.23
N SER A 327 7.35 3.55 7.35
CA SER A 327 6.58 3.32 8.57
C SER A 327 6.43 1.85 8.98
N ASN A 328 6.23 0.93 8.04
CA ASN A 328 6.06 -0.50 8.37
C ASN A 328 7.39 -1.23 8.57
N LEU A 329 8.54 -0.59 8.31
CA LEU A 329 9.85 -1.18 8.62
C LEU A 329 9.96 -1.48 10.12
N GLU A 330 9.30 -0.71 10.97
CA GLU A 330 9.24 -0.95 12.42
C GLU A 330 8.81 -2.38 12.76
N ARG A 331 7.89 -2.97 12.00
CA ARG A 331 7.46 -4.37 12.21
C ARG A 331 8.59 -5.37 11.95
N LEU A 332 9.41 -5.11 10.94
CA LEU A 332 10.60 -5.92 10.66
C LEU A 332 11.66 -5.72 11.76
N ILE A 333 11.90 -4.46 12.17
CA ILE A 333 12.85 -4.15 13.26
C ILE A 333 12.44 -4.88 14.55
N TYR A 334 11.18 -4.83 14.93
CA TYR A 334 10.65 -5.57 16.07
C TYR A 334 10.91 -7.09 15.94
N LYS A 335 10.64 -7.67 14.77
CA LYS A 335 10.84 -9.10 14.51
C LYS A 335 12.31 -9.50 14.63
N ILE A 336 13.24 -8.77 14.00
CA ILE A 336 14.67 -9.07 14.05
C ILE A 336 15.31 -8.77 15.41
N ALA A 337 14.70 -7.88 16.22
CA ALA A 337 15.05 -7.68 17.62
C ALA A 337 14.63 -8.86 18.53
N GLY A 338 13.99 -9.90 17.96
CA GLY A 338 13.50 -11.04 18.73
C GLY A 338 12.13 -10.82 19.38
N ASN A 339 11.31 -9.96 18.82
CA ASN A 339 10.02 -9.49 19.35
C ASN A 339 10.19 -8.71 20.68
N ASP A 340 11.31 -8.02 20.83
CA ASP A 340 11.61 -7.18 21.99
C ASP A 340 11.02 -5.77 21.79
N ALA A 341 9.92 -5.51 22.50
CA ALA A 341 9.20 -4.24 22.42
C ALA A 341 10.00 -3.07 23.03
N GLU A 342 10.80 -3.33 24.05
CA GLU A 342 11.63 -2.32 24.71
C GLU A 342 12.75 -1.88 23.77
N LYS A 343 13.46 -2.83 23.18
CA LYS A 343 14.52 -2.56 22.19
C LYS A 343 13.97 -1.83 20.97
N ASN A 344 12.83 -2.27 20.43
CA ASN A 344 12.20 -1.58 19.31
C ASN A 344 11.78 -0.15 19.67
N SER A 345 11.23 0.04 20.87
CA SER A 345 10.81 1.38 21.36
C SER A 345 12.02 2.34 21.48
N GLU A 346 13.18 1.85 21.94
CA GLU A 346 14.42 2.62 21.98
C GLU A 346 14.82 3.11 20.59
N LEU A 347 14.89 2.20 19.60
CA LEU A 347 15.26 2.54 18.23
C LEU A 347 14.27 3.53 17.58
N MET A 348 12.97 3.35 17.81
CA MET A 348 11.94 4.28 17.28
C MET A 348 12.00 5.65 17.98
N LYS A 349 12.42 5.69 19.25
CA LYS A 349 12.67 6.96 19.94
C LYS A 349 13.89 7.68 19.36
N GLU A 350 15.01 6.99 19.11
CA GLU A 350 16.18 7.54 18.42
C GLU A 350 15.79 8.12 17.06
N LEU A 351 14.98 7.38 16.26
CA LEU A 351 14.48 7.88 14.98
C LEU A 351 13.68 9.18 15.14
N THR A 352 12.90 9.30 16.21
CA THR A 352 12.05 10.47 16.44
C THR A 352 12.86 11.68 16.91
N THR A 353 13.81 11.47 17.84
CA THR A 353 14.61 12.54 18.47
C THR A 353 15.81 12.95 17.62
N ASP A 354 16.58 11.98 17.16
CA ASP A 354 17.86 12.20 16.49
C ASP A 354 17.77 12.06 14.97
N GLY A 355 16.69 11.43 14.50
CA GLY A 355 16.47 11.15 13.07
C GLY A 355 17.25 9.95 12.54
N VAL A 356 17.98 9.24 13.42
CA VAL A 356 18.86 8.13 13.05
C VAL A 356 18.85 7.06 14.14
N TYR A 357 18.91 5.79 13.72
CA TYR A 357 19.21 4.65 14.62
C TYR A 357 20.09 3.63 13.90
N THR A 358 20.78 2.81 14.67
CA THR A 358 21.61 1.69 14.16
C THR A 358 21.21 0.40 14.86
N ILE A 359 20.90 -0.63 14.06
CA ILE A 359 20.62 -1.98 14.58
C ILE A 359 21.91 -2.70 14.94
N THR A 360 21.80 -3.70 15.83
CA THR A 360 22.96 -4.52 16.24
C THR A 360 23.41 -5.45 15.09
N ASP A 361 24.63 -5.96 15.17
CA ASP A 361 25.15 -6.93 14.19
C ASP A 361 24.30 -8.22 14.15
N ASP A 362 23.79 -8.69 15.30
CA ASP A 362 22.89 -9.84 15.37
C ASP A 362 21.55 -9.57 14.67
N MET A 363 21.00 -8.37 14.80
CA MET A 363 19.81 -7.96 14.07
C MET A 363 20.10 -7.87 12.57
N LYS A 364 21.25 -7.29 12.19
CA LYS A 364 21.65 -7.16 10.78
C LYS A 364 21.83 -8.54 10.12
N ALA A 365 22.39 -9.52 10.82
CA ALA A 365 22.52 -10.88 10.32
C ALA A 365 21.18 -11.53 9.93
N LYS A 366 20.09 -11.17 10.63
CA LYS A 366 18.73 -11.65 10.32
C LYS A 366 18.11 -11.00 9.08
N LEU A 367 18.76 -9.98 8.49
CA LEU A 367 18.36 -9.36 7.24
C LEU A 367 18.97 -10.01 5.99
N ALA A 368 19.70 -11.13 6.13
CA ALA A 368 20.39 -11.79 5.02
C ALA A 368 19.49 -12.21 3.84
N GLU A 369 18.18 -12.32 4.07
CA GLU A 369 17.19 -12.61 3.03
C GLU A 369 16.77 -11.39 2.21
N PHE A 370 17.09 -10.19 2.67
CA PHE A 370 16.81 -8.95 1.99
C PHE A 370 18.00 -8.51 1.15
N TYR A 371 17.72 -8.06 -0.05
CA TYR A 371 18.66 -7.36 -0.92
C TYR A 371 18.14 -5.94 -1.13
N GLY A 372 18.87 -4.94 -0.66
CA GLY A 372 18.57 -3.53 -0.93
C GLY A 372 19.22 -3.08 -2.24
N GLY A 373 18.44 -2.49 -3.13
CA GLY A 373 18.92 -1.85 -4.34
C GLY A 373 18.21 -0.51 -4.58
N TYR A 374 18.73 0.30 -5.50
CA TYR A 374 18.05 1.53 -5.91
C TYR A 374 18.24 1.81 -7.40
N ALA A 375 17.34 2.59 -7.97
CA ALA A 375 17.43 3.12 -9.32
C ALA A 375 17.27 4.65 -9.30
N THR A 376 18.10 5.32 -10.09
CA THR A 376 17.98 6.75 -10.35
C THR A 376 16.84 7.05 -11.32
N GLU A 377 16.40 8.32 -11.40
CA GLU A 377 15.40 8.74 -12.39
C GLU A 377 15.79 8.38 -13.82
N ALA A 378 17.08 8.57 -14.19
CA ALA A 378 17.57 8.20 -15.51
C ALA A 378 17.52 6.69 -15.77
N GLU A 379 17.86 5.86 -14.79
CA GLU A 379 17.77 4.40 -14.89
C GLU A 379 16.31 3.92 -14.94
N THR A 380 15.43 4.60 -14.22
CA THR A 380 13.97 4.33 -14.23
C THR A 380 13.42 4.58 -15.64
N ALA A 381 13.68 5.75 -16.22
CA ALA A 381 13.24 6.08 -17.58
C ALA A 381 13.83 5.12 -18.62
N ALA A 382 15.13 4.82 -18.55
CA ALA A 382 15.79 3.88 -19.45
C ALA A 382 15.18 2.47 -19.34
N THR A 383 14.72 2.06 -18.15
CA THR A 383 14.11 0.75 -17.94
C THR A 383 12.72 0.68 -18.54
N ILE A 384 11.89 1.73 -18.43
CA ILE A 384 10.56 1.81 -19.11
C ILE A 384 10.78 1.59 -20.62
N LYS A 385 11.66 2.39 -21.23
CA LYS A 385 11.96 2.29 -22.66
C LYS A 385 12.44 0.91 -23.06
N LYS A 386 13.41 0.35 -22.30
CA LYS A 386 13.98 -0.97 -22.57
C LYS A 386 12.93 -2.08 -22.54
N VAL A 387 12.07 -2.12 -21.53
CA VAL A 387 11.03 -3.17 -21.39
C VAL A 387 10.00 -3.05 -22.51
N TYR A 388 9.64 -1.82 -22.88
CA TYR A 388 8.77 -1.59 -24.02
C TYR A 388 9.41 -2.09 -25.34
N GLU A 389 10.65 -1.72 -25.63
CA GLU A 389 11.33 -2.08 -26.89
C GLU A 389 11.63 -3.58 -27.00
N SER A 390 11.90 -4.27 -25.88
CA SER A 390 12.26 -5.70 -25.91
C SER A 390 11.07 -6.64 -25.85
N ASP A 391 9.98 -6.26 -25.19
CA ASP A 391 8.90 -7.17 -24.83
C ASP A 391 7.49 -6.65 -25.20
N ASP A 392 7.37 -5.49 -25.87
CA ASP A 392 6.08 -4.81 -26.12
C ASP A 392 5.24 -4.68 -24.84
N TYR A 393 5.91 -4.41 -23.71
CA TYR A 393 5.28 -4.32 -22.40
C TYR A 393 5.62 -2.99 -21.74
N ILE A 394 4.61 -2.22 -21.40
CA ILE A 394 4.79 -0.90 -20.79
C ILE A 394 4.49 -1.00 -19.30
N ILE A 395 5.45 -0.59 -18.50
CA ILE A 395 5.40 -0.56 -17.04
C ILE A 395 5.34 0.88 -16.52
N ASP A 396 4.77 1.07 -15.34
CA ASP A 396 4.78 2.37 -14.67
C ASP A 396 6.15 2.67 -14.04
N THR A 397 6.31 3.90 -13.58
CA THR A 397 7.56 4.39 -13.00
C THR A 397 8.02 3.62 -11.76
N HIS A 398 7.09 3.21 -10.88
CA HIS A 398 7.41 2.43 -9.68
C HIS A 398 7.86 1.01 -10.05
N THR A 399 7.13 0.35 -10.92
CA THR A 399 7.51 -0.97 -11.44
C THR A 399 8.86 -0.91 -12.17
N ALA A 400 9.15 0.19 -12.86
CA ALA A 400 10.42 0.40 -13.53
C ALA A 400 11.60 0.50 -12.55
N VAL A 401 11.42 1.14 -11.39
CA VAL A 401 12.42 1.13 -10.32
C VAL A 401 12.74 -0.31 -9.89
N ALA A 402 11.71 -1.11 -9.60
CA ALA A 402 11.89 -2.52 -9.23
C ALA A 402 12.58 -3.32 -10.35
N SER A 403 12.09 -3.20 -11.58
CA SER A 403 12.66 -3.90 -12.73
C SER A 403 14.13 -3.52 -12.99
N SER A 404 14.52 -2.26 -12.77
CA SER A 404 15.92 -1.81 -12.84
C SER A 404 16.77 -2.46 -11.75
N VAL A 405 16.28 -2.47 -10.51
CA VAL A 405 16.97 -3.10 -9.36
C VAL A 405 17.09 -4.61 -9.57
N TYR A 406 16.06 -5.27 -10.06
CA TYR A 406 16.14 -6.70 -10.43
C TYR A 406 17.24 -6.97 -11.45
N GLY A 407 17.36 -6.13 -12.48
CA GLY A 407 18.44 -6.24 -13.46
C GLY A 407 19.83 -6.13 -12.83
N LYS A 408 20.02 -5.22 -11.89
CA LYS A 408 21.28 -5.07 -11.12
C LYS A 408 21.53 -6.28 -10.23
N TYR A 409 20.52 -6.72 -9.47
CA TYR A 409 20.59 -7.93 -8.63
C TYR A 409 21.03 -9.15 -9.44
N LYS A 410 20.39 -9.39 -10.58
CA LYS A 410 20.71 -10.53 -11.45
C LYS A 410 22.12 -10.43 -12.05
N ALA A 411 22.55 -9.23 -12.42
CA ALA A 411 23.91 -9.00 -12.92
C ALA A 411 24.99 -9.24 -11.86
N GLU A 412 24.73 -8.88 -10.62
CA GLU A 412 25.65 -9.03 -9.48
C GLU A 412 25.72 -10.47 -8.98
N THR A 413 24.55 -11.09 -8.71
CA THR A 413 24.48 -12.38 -8.03
C THR A 413 24.49 -13.59 -8.94
N LYS A 414 24.14 -13.41 -10.24
CA LYS A 414 23.88 -14.50 -11.19
C LYS A 414 22.79 -15.48 -10.75
N ASP A 415 21.91 -15.02 -9.87
CA ASP A 415 20.77 -15.82 -9.38
C ASP A 415 19.73 -16.01 -10.50
N GLU A 416 19.43 -17.25 -10.81
CA GLU A 416 18.45 -17.65 -11.86
C GLU A 416 17.09 -18.06 -11.26
N THR A 417 16.90 -17.86 -9.94
CA THR A 417 15.64 -18.13 -9.25
C THR A 417 14.51 -17.31 -9.87
N LYS A 418 13.36 -17.95 -10.15
CA LYS A 418 12.19 -17.25 -10.69
C LYS A 418 11.81 -16.09 -9.79
N THR A 419 11.66 -14.91 -10.36
CA THR A 419 11.39 -13.69 -9.60
C THR A 419 10.04 -13.11 -9.97
N VAL A 420 9.24 -12.81 -8.95
CA VAL A 420 7.98 -12.08 -9.06
C VAL A 420 8.26 -10.61 -8.73
N ILE A 421 7.97 -9.72 -9.66
CA ILE A 421 8.06 -8.26 -9.48
C ILE A 421 6.66 -7.72 -9.20
N ALA A 422 6.47 -7.04 -8.09
CA ALA A 422 5.22 -6.36 -7.78
C ALA A 422 5.02 -5.16 -8.72
N SER A 423 4.10 -5.28 -9.67
CA SER A 423 3.71 -4.20 -10.59
C SER A 423 2.60 -3.39 -9.95
N THR A 424 2.97 -2.27 -9.32
CA THR A 424 2.17 -1.59 -8.31
C THR A 424 1.22 -0.53 -8.85
N ALA A 425 1.37 -0.10 -10.09
CA ALA A 425 0.45 0.83 -10.73
C ALA A 425 0.35 0.59 -12.23
N SER A 426 -0.78 0.97 -12.79
CA SER A 426 -0.96 1.01 -14.24
C SER A 426 -0.13 2.15 -14.84
N PRO A 427 0.51 1.96 -16.01
CA PRO A 427 1.20 3.06 -16.71
C PRO A 427 0.27 4.23 -17.04
N PHE A 428 -1.02 4.00 -17.16
CA PHE A 428 -2.02 5.06 -17.37
C PHE A 428 -2.16 6.02 -16.19
N LYS A 429 -1.71 5.66 -15.00
CA LYS A 429 -1.72 6.54 -13.83
C LYS A 429 -0.59 7.57 -13.87
N PHE A 430 0.51 7.23 -14.50
CA PHE A 430 1.71 8.05 -14.64
C PHE A 430 2.05 8.28 -16.12
N THR A 431 1.02 8.46 -16.94
CA THR A 431 1.10 8.48 -18.41
C THR A 431 2.17 9.43 -18.93
N ARG A 432 2.26 10.65 -18.41
CA ARG A 432 3.26 11.63 -18.85
C ARG A 432 4.68 11.09 -18.65
N SER A 433 5.04 10.71 -17.43
CA SER A 433 6.40 10.22 -17.14
C SER A 433 6.74 8.95 -17.91
N VAL A 434 5.75 8.09 -18.15
CA VAL A 434 5.94 6.87 -18.96
C VAL A 434 6.17 7.21 -20.42
N MET A 435 5.38 8.11 -21.01
CA MET A 435 5.49 8.48 -22.41
C MET A 435 6.76 9.28 -22.71
N ASP A 436 7.11 10.24 -21.82
CA ASP A 436 8.35 11.01 -21.92
C ASP A 436 9.60 10.09 -21.85
N ALA A 437 9.53 9.02 -21.03
CA ALA A 437 10.59 8.01 -20.98
C ALA A 437 10.74 7.19 -22.28
N ILE A 438 9.64 6.98 -23.00
CA ILE A 438 9.64 6.22 -24.26
C ILE A 438 10.19 7.05 -25.41
N ASP A 439 9.70 8.30 -25.60
CA ASP A 439 10.10 9.15 -26.73
C ASP A 439 9.76 10.63 -26.45
N GLU A 440 10.74 11.52 -26.55
CA GLU A 440 10.63 12.98 -26.38
C GLU A 440 9.58 13.65 -27.31
N LYS A 441 9.18 12.97 -28.40
CA LYS A 441 8.12 13.50 -29.29
C LYS A 441 6.77 13.71 -28.60
N TYR A 442 6.57 13.09 -27.46
CA TYR A 442 5.34 13.15 -26.67
C TYR A 442 5.27 14.36 -25.71
N ASP A 443 6.37 15.05 -25.45
CA ASP A 443 6.48 16.16 -24.48
C ASP A 443 5.44 17.27 -24.65
N SER A 444 5.06 17.58 -25.90
CA SER A 444 4.12 18.66 -26.23
C SER A 444 2.64 18.28 -26.13
N MET A 445 2.33 17.01 -25.90
CA MET A 445 0.95 16.51 -25.84
C MET A 445 0.30 16.80 -24.47
N THR A 446 -1.02 16.97 -24.46
CA THR A 446 -1.80 17.05 -23.22
C THR A 446 -1.91 15.67 -22.56
N ASP A 447 -2.23 15.63 -21.26
CA ASP A 447 -2.28 14.36 -20.52
C ASP A 447 -3.29 13.36 -21.11
N PHE A 448 -4.44 13.82 -21.62
CA PHE A 448 -5.42 12.92 -22.24
C PHE A 448 -5.06 12.51 -23.67
N GLU A 449 -4.33 13.34 -24.42
CA GLU A 449 -3.73 12.92 -25.70
C GLU A 449 -2.67 11.85 -25.47
N LEU A 450 -1.86 11.99 -24.41
CA LEU A 450 -0.89 10.96 -24.00
C LEU A 450 -1.57 9.65 -23.59
N VAL A 451 -2.71 9.70 -22.90
CA VAL A 451 -3.51 8.50 -22.58
C VAL A 451 -3.92 7.77 -23.86
N ASP A 452 -4.40 8.50 -24.88
CA ASP A 452 -4.81 7.90 -26.14
C ASP A 452 -3.63 7.31 -26.93
N GLU A 453 -2.48 7.99 -26.93
CA GLU A 453 -1.26 7.46 -27.54
C GLU A 453 -0.69 6.25 -26.78
N LEU A 454 -0.68 6.29 -25.44
CA LEU A 454 -0.27 5.15 -24.62
C LEU A 454 -1.13 3.91 -24.94
N SER A 455 -2.45 4.08 -25.03
CA SER A 455 -3.37 3.01 -25.40
C SER A 455 -3.01 2.38 -26.76
N LYS A 456 -2.64 3.21 -27.74
CA LYS A 456 -2.26 2.73 -29.08
C LYS A 456 -0.96 1.93 -29.06
N ILE A 457 0.11 2.48 -28.43
CA ILE A 457 1.42 1.82 -28.43
C ILE A 457 1.48 0.59 -27.53
N ALA A 458 0.74 0.60 -26.42
CA ALA A 458 0.61 -0.55 -25.52
C ALA A 458 -0.34 -1.63 -26.06
N ASN A 459 -1.16 -1.30 -27.05
CA ASN A 459 -2.26 -2.14 -27.54
C ASN A 459 -3.17 -2.60 -26.39
N VAL A 460 -3.45 -1.71 -25.45
CA VAL A 460 -4.27 -1.95 -24.25
C VAL A 460 -5.37 -0.89 -24.21
N LYS A 461 -6.59 -1.33 -23.90
CA LYS A 461 -7.72 -0.40 -23.74
C LYS A 461 -7.44 0.57 -22.57
N VAL A 462 -7.81 1.84 -22.75
CA VAL A 462 -7.76 2.81 -21.64
C VAL A 462 -8.59 2.30 -20.47
N PRO A 463 -8.03 2.24 -19.25
CA PRO A 463 -8.76 1.80 -18.07
C PRO A 463 -10.02 2.66 -17.83
N GLN A 464 -11.13 2.03 -17.42
CA GLN A 464 -12.38 2.72 -17.15
C GLN A 464 -12.20 3.86 -16.14
N ALA A 465 -11.33 3.67 -15.14
CA ALA A 465 -10.99 4.71 -14.16
C ALA A 465 -10.43 6.02 -14.76
N ILE A 466 -9.81 5.94 -15.94
CA ILE A 466 -9.31 7.12 -16.68
C ILE A 466 -10.38 7.67 -17.61
N GLU A 467 -11.14 6.81 -18.29
CA GLU A 467 -12.26 7.26 -19.14
C GLU A 467 -13.32 7.99 -18.33
N ASP A 468 -13.66 7.48 -17.15
CA ASP A 468 -14.66 8.08 -16.26
C ASP A 468 -14.32 9.52 -15.85
N ILE A 469 -13.05 9.84 -15.66
CA ILE A 469 -12.65 11.19 -15.26
C ILE A 469 -12.49 12.15 -16.43
N ARG A 470 -12.43 11.67 -17.68
CA ARG A 470 -12.17 12.48 -18.88
C ARG A 470 -13.19 13.62 -19.02
N SER A 471 -14.47 13.31 -18.80
CA SER A 471 -15.58 14.27 -18.89
C SER A 471 -16.37 14.44 -17.59
N ALA A 472 -15.86 13.89 -16.46
CA ALA A 472 -16.56 13.95 -15.20
C ALA A 472 -16.69 15.38 -14.67
N GLU A 473 -17.83 15.67 -14.07
CA GLU A 473 -18.07 16.92 -13.35
C GLU A 473 -17.26 16.96 -12.06
N VAL A 474 -16.71 18.13 -11.71
CA VAL A 474 -16.06 18.37 -10.43
C VAL A 474 -17.12 18.50 -9.35
N LEU A 475 -17.20 17.51 -8.48
CA LEU A 475 -18.17 17.43 -7.38
C LEU A 475 -17.65 18.11 -6.11
N HIS A 476 -16.37 18.01 -5.82
CA HIS A 476 -15.74 18.54 -4.62
C HIS A 476 -14.94 19.80 -4.95
N LYS A 477 -15.39 20.95 -4.43
CA LYS A 477 -14.81 22.28 -4.75
C LYS A 477 -14.28 23.01 -3.53
N THR A 478 -14.39 22.39 -2.35
CA THR A 478 -13.96 23.00 -1.08
C THR A 478 -12.45 23.14 -1.02
N VAL A 479 -12.00 24.35 -0.65
CA VAL A 479 -10.60 24.67 -0.37
C VAL A 479 -10.57 25.40 0.95
N CYS A 480 -9.60 25.13 1.83
CA CYS A 480 -9.46 25.78 3.12
C CYS A 480 -7.99 25.98 3.51
N GLU A 481 -7.76 26.81 4.51
CA GLU A 481 -6.49 26.88 5.23
C GLU A 481 -6.36 25.72 6.21
N VAL A 482 -5.13 25.40 6.65
CA VAL A 482 -4.85 24.23 7.52
C VAL A 482 -5.56 24.35 8.88
N ASP A 483 -5.66 25.54 9.43
CA ASP A 483 -6.34 25.82 10.71
C ASP A 483 -7.88 25.74 10.62
N GLU A 484 -8.44 25.81 9.43
CA GLU A 484 -9.87 25.65 9.17
C GLU A 484 -10.31 24.17 9.05
N MET A 485 -9.38 23.23 8.85
CA MET A 485 -9.70 21.81 8.64
C MET A 485 -10.67 21.22 9.67
N PRO A 486 -10.54 21.47 11.01
CA PRO A 486 -11.50 20.93 11.98
C PRO A 486 -12.93 21.46 11.79
N ASN A 487 -13.07 22.72 11.35
CA ASN A 487 -14.38 23.31 11.09
C ASN A 487 -15.04 22.71 9.86
N ILE A 488 -14.25 22.46 8.80
CA ILE A 488 -14.73 21.79 7.58
C ILE A 488 -15.19 20.35 7.89
N VAL A 489 -14.46 19.62 8.76
CA VAL A 489 -14.91 18.30 9.21
C VAL A 489 -16.27 18.38 9.90
N LYS A 490 -16.45 19.32 10.83
CA LYS A 490 -17.73 19.53 11.52
C LYS A 490 -18.87 19.92 10.57
N GLU A 491 -18.56 20.71 9.54
CA GLU A 491 -19.54 21.11 8.52
C GLU A 491 -20.01 19.90 7.70
N PHE A 492 -19.09 19.07 7.21
CA PHE A 492 -19.43 17.87 6.42
C PHE A 492 -20.19 16.81 7.25
N LEU A 493 -19.97 16.79 8.56
CA LEU A 493 -20.69 15.90 9.48
C LEU A 493 -22.00 16.50 9.98
N GLU A 494 -22.33 17.74 9.59
CA GLU A 494 -23.52 18.48 10.01
C GLU A 494 -23.62 18.67 11.54
N ILE A 495 -22.46 18.75 12.23
CA ILE A 495 -22.34 18.92 13.69
C ILE A 495 -21.73 20.30 13.99
N ARG A 496 -22.57 21.30 14.14
CA ARG A 496 -22.16 22.66 14.56
C ARG A 496 -22.35 22.87 16.04
#